data_f3df9a52fe3050e6f8d6f5967491a383
#
_entry.id   f3df9a52fe3050e6f8d6f5967491a383
#
_cell.length_a   1.000
_cell.length_b   1.000
_cell.length_c   1.000
_cell.angle_alpha   90.00
_cell.angle_beta   90.00
_cell.angle_gamma   90.00
#
_symmetry.space_group_name_H-M   'P 1'
#
loop_
_entity.id
_entity.type
_entity.pdbx_description
1 polymer ?
#
loop_
_entity_poly.entity_id
_entity_poly.type
_entity_poly.pdbx_seq_one_letter_code
_entity_poly.pdbx_strand_id
1 'polypeptide(L)'
;MKEEKKGSPIGVLWGWGKPYHGKFIGSVILAVLGVACQMVPYFCVANIVTMMLSGEQNFSRYVTAGIIALCGYFGKVLFSSLSTTISHTATYYTLRDLRENITAKLARVPMGTILDTPSGQYKTTIVDRVEGMESTFAHLLPEMTANVLVPLVIVVYLFVMDWRMALLSLVTLVVGLAVMSAGMKNYPVKWEGAVKAGKQMANAIVEYIGGIEVVKAFSQSAGSYKKYSDAVNYNANYYVDWMRENQKTMSAYNAILPSVLICVLPCGFAFWLSGNLELSTFLSIVIFSLGLIGPIIAAFTFTDDLAVLGTNVEEISQLLNAEELNHKETPIKLEDTGIALRSVSFSYDGTTEVLHDVNLAIHPGTMTALVGPSGSGKSTVAKLIAGYWDVTSGSITLGGHELKDMPLSEIADQISYVSQDNYLFNRSIRENIRMGSPSATDAEVEQAAKQSGCDAFIRNLDNGYDTVVGSAGSHLSGGERQRIAIARAMLKNAPVVILDEATAYIDPENEALVQKAISTLTVGKTLIVIAHRLSTIVGADNIVVVKDGTIHAQGTHEKLLETCPLYRDMWQAHIGAKDQM
;
A
#
# COMPACT_ATOMS: atom_id res chain seq x y z
N MET A 1 -15.18 -17.85 -12.86
CA MET A 1 -14.88 -16.48 -12.37
C MET A 1 -15.68 -15.51 -13.23
N LYS A 2 -16.66 -14.81 -12.65
CA LYS A 2 -17.31 -13.68 -13.32
C LYS A 2 -16.29 -12.54 -13.32
N GLU A 3 -15.92 -12.03 -14.50
CA GLU A 3 -15.23 -10.74 -14.61
C GLU A 3 -16.14 -9.69 -13.96
N GLU A 4 -15.85 -9.31 -12.73
CA GLU A 4 -16.42 -8.08 -12.18
C GLU A 4 -15.98 -6.94 -13.09
N LYS A 5 -16.96 -6.20 -13.61
CA LYS A 5 -16.73 -4.98 -14.37
C LYS A 5 -15.84 -4.06 -13.52
N LYS A 6 -14.56 -4.00 -13.82
CA LYS A 6 -13.63 -3.05 -13.19
C LYS A 6 -14.23 -1.66 -13.37
N GLY A 7 -14.62 -1.02 -12.28
CA GLY A 7 -15.10 0.37 -12.31
C GLY A 7 -14.01 1.27 -12.91
N SER A 8 -14.37 2.38 -13.54
CA SER A 8 -13.35 3.33 -14.00
C SER A 8 -12.52 3.80 -12.80
N PRO A 9 -11.19 4.00 -12.94
CA PRO A 9 -10.32 4.47 -11.84
C PRO A 9 -10.87 5.72 -11.14
N ILE A 10 -11.43 6.67 -11.91
CA ILE A 10 -12.08 7.88 -11.39
C ILE A 10 -13.33 7.52 -10.56
N GLY A 11 -14.13 6.52 -11.00
CA GLY A 11 -15.31 6.07 -10.26
C GLY A 11 -14.96 5.43 -8.92
N VAL A 12 -13.88 4.64 -8.86
CA VAL A 12 -13.37 4.04 -7.62
C VAL A 12 -12.88 5.12 -6.67
N LEU A 13 -12.08 6.06 -7.18
CA LEU A 13 -11.55 7.18 -6.39
C LEU A 13 -12.67 8.08 -5.85
N TRP A 14 -13.69 8.35 -6.67
CA TRP A 14 -14.90 9.05 -6.24
C TRP A 14 -15.62 8.31 -5.11
N GLY A 15 -15.69 6.97 -5.18
CA GLY A 15 -16.24 6.13 -4.12
C GLY A 15 -15.48 6.29 -2.79
N TRP A 16 -14.14 6.29 -2.83
CA TRP A 16 -13.31 6.53 -1.64
C TRP A 16 -13.50 7.93 -1.05
N GLY A 17 -13.69 8.94 -1.91
CA GLY A 17 -13.97 10.33 -1.52
C GLY A 17 -15.39 10.61 -1.02
N LYS A 18 -16.27 9.59 -0.91
CA LYS A 18 -17.69 9.75 -0.59
C LYS A 18 -17.98 10.64 0.64
N PRO A 19 -17.26 10.57 1.76
CA PRO A 19 -17.49 11.44 2.91
C PRO A 19 -17.25 12.92 2.62
N TYR A 20 -16.46 13.24 1.58
CA TYR A 20 -16.01 14.58 1.25
C TYR A 20 -16.62 15.13 -0.05
N HIS A 21 -17.62 14.47 -0.65
CA HIS A 21 -18.27 14.92 -1.89
C HIS A 21 -18.74 16.37 -1.83
N GLY A 22 -19.26 16.82 -0.69
CA GLY A 22 -19.69 18.22 -0.54
C GLY A 22 -18.56 19.23 -0.75
N LYS A 23 -17.33 18.92 -0.31
CA LYS A 23 -16.15 19.76 -0.53
C LYS A 23 -15.71 19.74 -1.99
N PHE A 24 -15.70 18.56 -2.63
CA PHE A 24 -15.36 18.45 -4.05
C PHE A 24 -16.36 19.20 -4.94
N ILE A 25 -17.66 19.09 -4.67
CA ILE A 25 -18.71 19.85 -5.39
C ILE A 25 -18.52 21.36 -5.16
N GLY A 26 -18.26 21.78 -3.92
CA GLY A 26 -17.94 23.17 -3.60
C GLY A 26 -16.72 23.71 -4.36
N SER A 27 -15.67 22.90 -4.49
CA SER A 27 -14.50 23.22 -5.31
C SER A 27 -14.87 23.43 -6.79
N VAL A 28 -15.68 22.54 -7.38
CA VAL A 28 -16.15 22.68 -8.77
C VAL A 28 -16.98 23.97 -8.96
N ILE A 29 -17.86 24.29 -8.02
CA ILE A 29 -18.66 25.54 -8.09
C ILE A 29 -17.74 26.76 -8.09
N LEU A 30 -16.73 26.79 -7.21
CA LEU A 30 -15.76 27.88 -7.17
C LEU A 30 -14.91 27.94 -8.45
N ALA A 31 -14.55 26.78 -9.03
CA ALA A 31 -13.86 26.74 -10.32
C ALA A 31 -14.71 27.38 -11.44
N VAL A 32 -16.01 27.08 -11.49
CA VAL A 32 -16.95 27.71 -12.44
C VAL A 32 -17.02 29.24 -12.27
N LEU A 33 -17.08 29.73 -11.02
CA LEU A 33 -17.02 31.16 -10.74
C LEU A 33 -15.67 31.76 -11.17
N GLY A 34 -14.57 31.02 -10.94
CA GLY A 34 -13.24 31.40 -11.42
C GLY A 34 -13.19 31.56 -12.94
N VAL A 35 -13.81 30.63 -13.68
CA VAL A 35 -13.94 30.69 -15.15
C VAL A 35 -14.74 31.91 -15.59
N ALA A 36 -15.88 32.18 -14.96
CA ALA A 36 -16.67 33.39 -15.24
C ALA A 36 -15.85 34.66 -15.09
N CYS A 37 -15.10 34.77 -13.98
CA CYS A 37 -14.19 35.90 -13.74
C CYS A 37 -13.03 35.95 -14.76
N GLN A 38 -12.52 34.80 -15.20
CA GLN A 38 -11.46 34.69 -16.21
C GLN A 38 -11.89 35.22 -17.58
N MET A 39 -13.16 35.10 -17.94
CA MET A 39 -13.69 35.63 -19.20
C MET A 39 -13.81 37.16 -19.22
N VAL A 40 -13.97 37.80 -18.07
CA VAL A 40 -14.14 39.26 -17.98
C VAL A 40 -13.01 40.05 -18.67
N PRO A 41 -11.71 39.80 -18.43
CA PRO A 41 -10.61 40.46 -19.14
C PRO A 41 -10.69 40.33 -20.66
N TYR A 42 -11.07 39.17 -21.21
CA TYR A 42 -11.21 38.97 -22.65
C TYR A 42 -12.27 39.89 -23.24
N PHE A 43 -13.46 39.99 -22.60
CA PHE A 43 -14.52 40.90 -23.01
C PHE A 43 -14.12 42.36 -22.89
N CYS A 44 -13.41 42.74 -21.82
CA CYS A 44 -12.94 44.11 -21.62
C CYS A 44 -11.91 44.49 -22.70
N VAL A 45 -10.96 43.63 -23.04
CA VAL A 45 -9.97 43.91 -24.08
C VAL A 45 -10.65 44.04 -25.45
N ALA A 46 -11.57 43.12 -25.80
CA ALA A 46 -12.36 43.24 -27.04
C ALA A 46 -13.14 44.57 -27.10
N ASN A 47 -13.77 44.98 -26.00
CA ASN A 47 -14.48 46.23 -25.91
C ASN A 47 -13.56 47.46 -26.04
N ILE A 48 -12.36 47.44 -25.42
CA ILE A 48 -11.34 48.49 -25.56
C ILE A 48 -10.93 48.62 -27.05
N VAL A 49 -10.66 47.49 -27.74
CA VAL A 49 -10.32 47.52 -29.15
C VAL A 49 -11.47 48.13 -29.98
N THR A 50 -12.72 47.78 -29.71
CA THR A 50 -13.88 48.33 -30.40
C THR A 50 -14.02 49.82 -30.15
N MET A 51 -13.83 50.32 -28.92
CA MET A 51 -13.83 51.72 -28.58
C MET A 51 -12.70 52.50 -29.30
N MET A 52 -11.50 51.93 -29.39
CA MET A 52 -10.38 52.56 -30.11
C MET A 52 -10.70 52.69 -31.61
N LEU A 53 -11.26 51.70 -32.22
CA LEU A 53 -11.58 51.69 -33.67
C LEU A 53 -12.77 52.64 -33.97
N SER A 54 -13.69 52.80 -33.06
CA SER A 54 -14.82 53.77 -33.19
C SER A 54 -14.42 55.23 -32.92
N GLY A 55 -13.16 55.49 -32.59
CA GLY A 55 -12.68 56.84 -32.32
C GLY A 55 -13.18 57.42 -30.97
N GLU A 56 -13.58 56.60 -30.01
CA GLU A 56 -14.00 57.04 -28.67
C GLU A 56 -12.86 57.77 -27.96
N GLN A 57 -13.07 59.01 -27.56
CA GLN A 57 -12.06 59.85 -26.90
C GLN A 57 -12.25 59.98 -25.38
N ASN A 58 -13.31 59.37 -24.84
CA ASN A 58 -13.58 59.43 -23.41
C ASN A 58 -12.65 58.50 -22.63
N PHE A 59 -11.55 59.04 -22.11
CA PHE A 59 -10.53 58.32 -21.35
C PHE A 59 -11.13 57.56 -20.15
N SER A 60 -12.19 58.09 -19.51
CA SER A 60 -12.83 57.42 -18.35
C SER A 60 -13.40 56.06 -18.73
N ARG A 61 -13.90 55.83 -19.95
CA ARG A 61 -14.42 54.53 -20.40
C ARG A 61 -13.32 53.49 -20.49
N TYR A 62 -12.13 53.88 -20.96
CA TYR A 62 -10.95 52.97 -21.00
C TYR A 62 -10.47 52.57 -19.61
N VAL A 63 -10.40 53.57 -18.70
CA VAL A 63 -10.05 53.34 -17.31
C VAL A 63 -11.06 52.39 -16.64
N THR A 64 -12.36 52.63 -16.87
CA THR A 64 -13.41 51.75 -16.32
C THR A 64 -13.29 50.32 -16.84
N ALA A 65 -13.08 50.11 -18.14
CA ALA A 65 -12.87 48.78 -18.71
C ALA A 65 -11.61 48.12 -18.14
N GLY A 66 -10.54 48.88 -17.95
CA GLY A 66 -9.30 48.39 -17.30
C GLY A 66 -9.53 47.96 -15.84
N ILE A 67 -10.27 48.75 -15.05
CA ILE A 67 -10.61 48.39 -13.66
C ILE A 67 -11.47 47.13 -13.62
N ILE A 68 -12.47 47.01 -14.50
CA ILE A 68 -13.32 45.80 -14.57
C ILE A 68 -12.48 44.58 -14.94
N ALA A 69 -11.57 44.69 -15.90
CA ALA A 69 -10.65 43.63 -16.27
C ALA A 69 -9.77 43.18 -15.08
N LEU A 70 -9.24 44.14 -14.33
CA LEU A 70 -8.44 43.90 -13.13
C LEU A 70 -9.27 43.20 -12.04
N CYS A 71 -10.50 43.65 -11.80
CA CYS A 71 -11.42 42.99 -10.87
C CYS A 71 -11.74 41.55 -11.30
N GLY A 72 -11.97 41.33 -12.60
CA GLY A 72 -12.16 39.98 -13.16
C GLY A 72 -10.95 39.09 -12.91
N TYR A 73 -9.74 39.60 -13.17
CA TYR A 73 -8.51 38.83 -12.92
C TYR A 73 -8.33 38.52 -11.41
N PHE A 74 -8.62 39.48 -10.54
CA PHE A 74 -8.58 39.29 -9.09
C PHE A 74 -9.59 38.21 -8.63
N GLY A 75 -10.83 38.30 -9.15
CA GLY A 75 -11.87 37.31 -8.90
C GLY A 75 -11.46 35.90 -9.36
N LYS A 76 -10.84 35.78 -10.56
CA LYS A 76 -10.30 34.52 -11.06
C LYS A 76 -9.28 33.93 -10.09
N VAL A 77 -8.29 34.72 -9.64
CA VAL A 77 -7.26 34.24 -8.71
C VAL A 77 -7.88 33.80 -7.40
N LEU A 78 -8.80 34.62 -6.82
CA LEU A 78 -9.47 34.31 -5.56
C LEU A 78 -10.26 32.99 -5.64
N PHE A 79 -11.17 32.88 -6.62
CA PHE A 79 -12.03 31.69 -6.74
C PHE A 79 -11.25 30.44 -7.10
N SER A 80 -10.25 30.53 -7.98
CA SER A 80 -9.39 29.39 -8.30
C SER A 80 -8.58 28.93 -7.10
N SER A 81 -8.01 29.85 -6.32
CA SER A 81 -7.24 29.53 -5.11
C SER A 81 -8.12 28.87 -4.05
N LEU A 82 -9.32 29.40 -3.79
CA LEU A 82 -10.28 28.79 -2.85
C LEU A 82 -10.72 27.41 -3.33
N SER A 83 -11.02 27.25 -4.63
CA SER A 83 -11.38 25.99 -5.24
C SER A 83 -10.32 24.92 -5.01
N THR A 84 -9.07 25.24 -5.34
CA THR A 84 -7.93 24.33 -5.18
C THR A 84 -7.69 23.99 -3.70
N THR A 85 -7.75 24.97 -2.80
CA THR A 85 -7.57 24.77 -1.35
C THR A 85 -8.61 23.80 -0.78
N ILE A 86 -9.88 23.94 -1.18
CA ILE A 86 -10.95 23.05 -0.71
C ILE A 86 -10.75 21.62 -1.29
N SER A 87 -10.36 21.54 -2.57
CA SER A 87 -10.07 20.25 -3.23
C SER A 87 -8.91 19.53 -2.56
N HIS A 88 -7.78 20.20 -2.31
CA HIS A 88 -6.64 19.61 -1.56
C HIS A 88 -7.06 19.12 -0.17
N THR A 89 -7.83 19.93 0.55
CA THR A 89 -8.31 19.54 1.89
C THR A 89 -9.15 18.25 1.83
N ALA A 90 -10.06 18.15 0.86
CA ALA A 90 -10.88 16.94 0.68
C ALA A 90 -10.01 15.74 0.29
N THR A 91 -9.04 15.95 -0.59
CA THR A 91 -8.09 14.92 -1.04
C THR A 91 -7.26 14.38 0.11
N TYR A 92 -6.61 15.23 0.92
CA TYR A 92 -5.80 14.78 2.06
C TYR A 92 -6.61 13.97 3.07
N TYR A 93 -7.85 14.37 3.36
CA TYR A 93 -8.71 13.57 4.23
C TYR A 93 -9.08 12.22 3.59
N THR A 94 -9.36 12.18 2.29
CA THR A 94 -9.62 10.93 1.57
C THR A 94 -8.41 10.00 1.61
N LEU A 95 -7.20 10.52 1.39
CA LEU A 95 -5.96 9.73 1.42
C LEU A 95 -5.62 9.26 2.84
N ARG A 96 -5.94 10.04 3.87
CA ARG A 96 -5.83 9.61 5.27
C ARG A 96 -6.73 8.41 5.53
N ASP A 97 -8.03 8.54 5.23
CA ASP A 97 -9.02 7.48 5.47
C ASP A 97 -8.67 6.22 4.66
N LEU A 98 -8.10 6.38 3.47
CA LEU A 98 -7.62 5.28 2.64
C LEU A 98 -6.47 4.52 3.32
N ARG A 99 -5.49 5.24 3.90
CA ARG A 99 -4.37 4.62 4.64
C ARG A 99 -4.87 3.88 5.89
N GLU A 100 -5.82 4.45 6.61
CA GLU A 100 -6.46 3.81 7.78
C GLU A 100 -7.18 2.52 7.36
N ASN A 101 -7.95 2.55 6.26
CA ASN A 101 -8.65 1.39 5.73
C ASN A 101 -7.69 0.29 5.27
N ILE A 102 -6.59 0.64 4.59
CA ILE A 102 -5.56 -0.33 4.19
C ILE A 102 -4.94 -0.99 5.43
N THR A 103 -4.59 -0.20 6.44
CA THR A 103 -3.97 -0.72 7.67
C THR A 103 -4.93 -1.64 8.44
N ALA A 104 -6.21 -1.26 8.53
CA ALA A 104 -7.25 -2.09 9.12
C ALA A 104 -7.49 -3.38 8.33
N LYS A 105 -7.39 -3.32 7.00
CA LYS A 105 -7.49 -4.49 6.11
C LYS A 105 -6.36 -5.48 6.36
N LEU A 106 -5.10 -4.98 6.46
CA LEU A 106 -3.93 -5.82 6.72
C LEU A 106 -4.04 -6.60 8.03
N ALA A 107 -4.74 -6.08 9.03
CA ALA A 107 -4.97 -6.78 10.28
C ALA A 107 -5.96 -7.96 10.17
N ARG A 108 -6.71 -8.08 9.07
CA ARG A 108 -7.77 -9.08 8.87
C ARG A 108 -7.51 -10.07 7.75
N VAL A 109 -6.54 -9.80 6.88
CA VAL A 109 -6.15 -10.76 5.83
C VAL A 109 -5.32 -11.90 6.40
N PRO A 110 -5.31 -13.09 5.78
CA PRO A 110 -4.43 -14.19 6.18
C PRO A 110 -2.97 -13.76 6.20
N MET A 111 -2.20 -14.25 7.17
CA MET A 111 -0.78 -13.90 7.31
C MET A 111 0.05 -14.25 6.06
N GLY A 112 -0.37 -15.27 5.27
CA GLY A 112 0.27 -15.61 4.00
C GLY A 112 0.25 -14.46 3.01
N THR A 113 -0.88 -13.78 2.87
CA THR A 113 -1.01 -12.60 2.01
C THR A 113 0.03 -11.53 2.37
N ILE A 114 0.34 -11.41 3.68
CA ILE A 114 1.33 -10.44 4.17
C ILE A 114 2.76 -10.94 3.95
N LEU A 115 3.04 -12.22 4.23
CA LEU A 115 4.39 -12.79 4.16
C LEU A 115 4.88 -13.03 2.73
N ASP A 116 3.96 -13.33 1.81
CA ASP A 116 4.28 -13.54 0.39
C ASP A 116 4.63 -12.23 -0.35
N THR A 117 4.28 -11.09 0.25
CA THR A 117 4.57 -9.78 -0.32
C THR A 117 5.71 -9.10 0.44
N PRO A 118 6.80 -8.71 -0.22
CA PRO A 118 7.89 -7.99 0.44
C PRO A 118 7.40 -6.72 1.14
N SER A 119 7.87 -6.47 2.36
CA SER A 119 7.49 -5.28 3.17
C SER A 119 7.72 -3.94 2.45
N GLY A 120 8.74 -3.87 1.60
CA GLY A 120 8.99 -2.73 0.74
C GLY A 120 7.87 -2.45 -0.26
N GLN A 121 7.17 -3.49 -0.75
CA GLN A 121 6.02 -3.32 -1.63
C GLN A 121 4.81 -2.74 -0.89
N TYR A 122 4.54 -3.19 0.34
CA TYR A 122 3.52 -2.57 1.19
C TYR A 122 3.81 -1.10 1.48
N LYS A 123 5.07 -0.77 1.82
CA LYS A 123 5.51 0.62 1.99
C LYS A 123 5.23 1.44 0.72
N THR A 124 5.60 0.91 -0.44
CA THR A 124 5.35 1.57 -1.72
C THR A 124 3.86 1.78 -1.96
N THR A 125 3.02 0.76 -1.71
CA THR A 125 1.57 0.88 -1.91
C THR A 125 0.93 1.87 -0.94
N ILE A 126 1.23 1.79 0.37
CA ILE A 126 0.58 2.59 1.41
C ILE A 126 1.09 4.04 1.42
N VAL A 127 2.38 4.24 1.15
CA VAL A 127 3.00 5.57 1.19
C VAL A 127 3.06 6.17 -0.21
N ASP A 128 3.85 5.55 -1.11
CA ASP A 128 4.23 6.20 -2.36
C ASP A 128 3.06 6.22 -3.37
N ARG A 129 2.26 5.12 -3.47
CA ARG A 129 1.10 5.07 -4.38
C ARG A 129 -0.06 5.94 -3.90
N VAL A 130 -0.33 5.93 -2.61
CA VAL A 130 -1.38 6.79 -2.03
C VAL A 130 -0.98 8.26 -2.17
N GLU A 131 0.28 8.65 -1.85
CA GLU A 131 0.77 10.01 -2.03
C GLU A 131 0.78 10.42 -3.50
N GLY A 132 1.20 9.53 -4.40
CA GLY A 132 1.23 9.78 -5.84
C GLY A 132 -0.13 10.05 -6.48
N MET A 133 -1.25 9.84 -5.78
CA MET A 133 -2.59 10.21 -6.23
C MET A 133 -2.98 11.64 -5.83
N GLU A 134 -2.27 12.25 -4.86
CA GLU A 134 -2.66 13.53 -4.26
C GLU A 134 -2.82 14.62 -5.31
N SER A 135 -1.75 14.89 -6.05
CA SER A 135 -1.73 15.97 -7.03
C SER A 135 -2.83 15.80 -8.08
N THR A 136 -2.90 14.60 -8.69
CA THR A 136 -3.91 14.32 -9.72
C THR A 136 -5.33 14.46 -9.17
N PHE A 137 -5.61 13.92 -7.99
CA PHE A 137 -6.96 13.95 -7.41
C PHE A 137 -7.37 15.36 -6.95
N ALA A 138 -6.45 16.13 -6.38
CA ALA A 138 -6.72 17.50 -5.94
C ALA A 138 -6.96 18.46 -7.11
N HIS A 139 -6.23 18.30 -8.22
CA HIS A 139 -6.31 19.19 -9.37
C HIS A 139 -7.32 18.74 -10.43
N LEU A 140 -7.64 17.41 -10.51
CA LEU A 140 -8.50 16.85 -11.54
C LEU A 140 -9.85 17.58 -11.64
N LEU A 141 -10.58 17.72 -10.52
CA LEU A 141 -11.91 18.30 -10.55
C LEU A 141 -11.90 19.81 -10.84
N PRO A 142 -11.14 20.66 -10.10
CA PRO A 142 -11.17 22.11 -10.34
C PRO A 142 -10.53 22.51 -11.67
N GLU A 143 -9.38 21.93 -12.03
CA GLU A 143 -8.67 22.34 -13.24
C GLU A 143 -9.30 21.77 -14.52
N MET A 144 -9.77 20.51 -14.51
CA MET A 144 -10.49 19.98 -15.66
C MET A 144 -11.80 20.74 -15.90
N THR A 145 -12.50 21.15 -14.83
CA THR A 145 -13.67 22.03 -14.96
C THR A 145 -13.30 23.31 -15.70
N ALA A 146 -12.21 23.98 -15.30
CA ALA A 146 -11.76 25.22 -15.96
C ALA A 146 -11.29 24.95 -17.39
N ASN A 147 -10.47 23.91 -17.60
CA ASN A 147 -9.88 23.57 -18.90
C ASN A 147 -10.92 23.11 -19.95
N VAL A 148 -12.09 22.64 -19.52
CA VAL A 148 -13.21 22.30 -20.40
C VAL A 148 -14.14 23.50 -20.61
N LEU A 149 -14.49 24.22 -19.55
CA LEU A 149 -15.46 25.31 -19.63
C LEU A 149 -14.92 26.54 -20.36
N VAL A 150 -13.65 26.90 -20.17
CA VAL A 150 -13.07 28.08 -20.84
C VAL A 150 -13.14 27.96 -22.36
N PRO A 151 -12.63 26.88 -23.00
CA PRO A 151 -12.76 26.71 -24.44
C PRO A 151 -14.22 26.66 -24.90
N LEU A 152 -15.11 25.99 -24.14
CA LEU A 152 -16.53 25.89 -24.48
C LEU A 152 -17.19 27.27 -24.56
N VAL A 153 -16.96 28.13 -23.55
CA VAL A 153 -17.49 29.50 -23.51
C VAL A 153 -16.93 30.32 -24.68
N ILE A 154 -15.61 30.21 -24.94
CA ILE A 154 -14.97 30.92 -26.05
C ILE A 154 -15.57 30.47 -27.39
N VAL A 155 -15.69 29.17 -27.63
CA VAL A 155 -16.25 28.64 -28.89
C VAL A 155 -17.68 29.12 -29.09
N VAL A 156 -18.54 29.01 -28.07
CA VAL A 156 -19.93 29.53 -28.15
C VAL A 156 -19.94 31.01 -28.50
N TYR A 157 -19.08 31.82 -27.86
CA TYR A 157 -18.99 33.25 -28.13
C TYR A 157 -18.48 33.55 -29.54
N LEU A 158 -17.50 32.84 -30.07
CA LEU A 158 -17.02 32.96 -31.44
C LEU A 158 -18.11 32.65 -32.45
N PHE A 159 -18.94 31.63 -32.23
CA PHE A 159 -20.11 31.33 -33.11
C PHE A 159 -21.16 32.43 -33.09
N VAL A 160 -21.38 33.12 -31.97
CA VAL A 160 -22.28 34.27 -31.87
C VAL A 160 -21.72 35.45 -32.64
N MET A 161 -20.41 35.67 -32.65
CA MET A 161 -19.76 36.78 -33.38
C MET A 161 -19.76 36.57 -34.90
N ASP A 162 -19.19 35.47 -35.38
CA ASP A 162 -19.20 35.07 -36.79
C ASP A 162 -18.93 33.56 -36.91
N TRP A 163 -19.91 32.79 -37.36
CA TRP A 163 -19.84 31.33 -37.45
C TRP A 163 -18.74 30.84 -38.41
N ARG A 164 -18.41 31.60 -39.46
CA ARG A 164 -17.34 31.24 -40.43
C ARG A 164 -16.00 31.32 -39.77
N MET A 165 -15.76 32.39 -39.06
CA MET A 165 -14.51 32.61 -38.31
C MET A 165 -14.36 31.66 -37.13
N ALA A 166 -15.49 31.30 -36.48
CA ALA A 166 -15.49 30.28 -35.43
C ALA A 166 -15.04 28.92 -35.99
N LEU A 167 -15.57 28.49 -37.16
CA LEU A 167 -15.12 27.26 -37.82
C LEU A 167 -13.61 27.32 -38.16
N LEU A 168 -13.11 28.46 -38.69
CA LEU A 168 -11.70 28.64 -39.01
C LEU A 168 -10.81 28.54 -37.79
N SER A 169 -11.27 29.06 -36.62
CA SER A 169 -10.56 28.95 -35.33
C SER A 169 -10.45 27.51 -34.84
N LEU A 170 -11.37 26.64 -35.25
CA LEU A 170 -11.35 25.22 -34.87
C LEU A 170 -10.56 24.31 -35.81
N VAL A 171 -10.15 24.78 -36.99
CA VAL A 171 -9.44 23.94 -37.98
C VAL A 171 -8.16 23.35 -37.41
N THR A 172 -7.28 24.19 -36.86
CA THR A 172 -6.00 23.71 -36.29
C THR A 172 -6.22 22.84 -35.06
N LEU A 173 -7.27 23.11 -34.28
CA LEU A 173 -7.65 22.27 -33.15
C LEU A 173 -8.07 20.86 -33.63
N VAL A 174 -8.98 20.76 -34.58
CA VAL A 174 -9.44 19.47 -35.12
C VAL A 174 -8.29 18.68 -35.75
N VAL A 175 -7.47 19.34 -36.57
CA VAL A 175 -6.30 18.70 -37.21
C VAL A 175 -5.28 18.27 -36.16
N GLY A 176 -4.96 19.14 -35.19
CA GLY A 176 -4.01 18.83 -34.12
C GLY A 176 -4.48 17.67 -33.24
N LEU A 177 -5.77 17.64 -32.90
CA LEU A 177 -6.38 16.54 -32.13
C LEU A 177 -6.40 15.21 -32.92
N ALA A 178 -6.65 15.27 -34.23
CA ALA A 178 -6.59 14.09 -35.09
C ALA A 178 -5.17 13.49 -35.15
N VAL A 179 -4.15 14.35 -35.32
CA VAL A 179 -2.73 13.94 -35.29
C VAL A 179 -2.37 13.35 -33.95
N MET A 180 -2.78 13.99 -32.86
CA MET A 180 -2.53 13.50 -31.51
C MET A 180 -3.19 12.15 -31.26
N SER A 181 -4.47 12.00 -31.61
CA SER A 181 -5.20 10.74 -31.45
C SER A 181 -4.56 9.59 -32.24
N ALA A 182 -4.01 9.87 -33.41
CA ALA A 182 -3.26 8.88 -34.18
C ALA A 182 -1.97 8.42 -33.46
N GLY A 183 -1.28 9.35 -32.79
CA GLY A 183 -0.09 9.03 -31.97
C GLY A 183 -0.42 8.27 -30.69
N MET A 184 -1.59 8.51 -30.12
CA MET A 184 -2.02 7.86 -28.85
C MET A 184 -2.64 6.47 -29.03
N LYS A 185 -2.83 5.99 -30.27
CA LYS A 185 -3.50 4.72 -30.55
C LYS A 185 -2.91 3.52 -29.77
N ASN A 186 -1.59 3.47 -29.61
CA ASN A 186 -0.87 2.39 -28.93
C ASN A 186 -0.46 2.77 -27.49
N TYR A 187 -0.90 3.92 -26.98
CA TYR A 187 -0.49 4.43 -25.67
C TYR A 187 -0.75 3.43 -24.52
N PRO A 188 -1.92 2.77 -24.40
CA PRO A 188 -2.16 1.83 -23.30
C PRO A 188 -1.16 0.66 -23.28
N VAL A 189 -0.85 0.09 -24.45
CA VAL A 189 0.12 -1.01 -24.57
C VAL A 189 1.52 -0.55 -24.21
N LYS A 190 1.90 0.64 -24.68
CA LYS A 190 3.22 1.22 -24.36
C LYS A 190 3.35 1.57 -22.89
N TRP A 191 2.29 2.09 -22.28
CA TRP A 191 2.23 2.38 -20.84
C TRP A 191 2.39 1.10 -20.01
N GLU A 192 1.63 0.05 -20.31
CA GLU A 192 1.74 -1.25 -19.63
C GLU A 192 3.17 -1.81 -19.73
N GLY A 193 3.78 -1.74 -20.91
CA GLY A 193 5.18 -2.14 -21.10
C GLY A 193 6.17 -1.32 -20.29
N ALA A 194 5.96 0.00 -20.18
CA ALA A 194 6.79 0.89 -19.36
C ALA A 194 6.67 0.55 -17.86
N VAL A 195 5.45 0.32 -17.38
CA VAL A 195 5.20 -0.13 -15.99
C VAL A 195 5.90 -1.46 -15.70
N LYS A 196 5.82 -2.42 -16.65
CA LYS A 196 6.49 -3.72 -16.53
C LYS A 196 8.02 -3.58 -16.48
N ALA A 197 8.59 -2.76 -17.37
CA ALA A 197 10.03 -2.49 -17.40
C ALA A 197 10.50 -1.82 -16.09
N GLY A 198 9.73 -0.86 -15.58
CA GLY A 198 9.99 -0.21 -14.28
C GLY A 198 9.94 -1.19 -13.10
N LYS A 199 8.95 -2.08 -13.04
CA LYS A 199 8.86 -3.13 -12.01
C LYS A 199 10.04 -4.09 -12.06
N GLN A 200 10.46 -4.52 -13.25
CA GLN A 200 11.63 -5.39 -13.40
C GLN A 200 12.92 -4.72 -12.91
N MET A 201 13.10 -3.45 -13.24
CA MET A 201 14.24 -2.66 -12.74
C MET A 201 14.20 -2.51 -11.23
N ALA A 202 13.06 -2.13 -10.65
CA ALA A 202 12.90 -1.97 -9.20
C ALA A 202 13.20 -3.28 -8.45
N ASN A 203 12.69 -4.42 -8.92
CA ASN A 203 12.96 -5.73 -8.33
C ASN A 203 14.45 -6.09 -8.38
N ALA A 204 15.12 -5.83 -9.50
CA ALA A 204 16.56 -6.07 -9.63
C ALA A 204 17.39 -5.18 -8.68
N ILE A 205 16.98 -3.93 -8.46
CA ILE A 205 17.59 -3.00 -7.49
C ILE A 205 17.45 -3.54 -6.06
N VAL A 206 16.23 -3.94 -5.67
CA VAL A 206 15.97 -4.48 -4.32
C VAL A 206 16.77 -5.74 -4.06
N GLU A 207 16.83 -6.66 -5.04
CA GLU A 207 17.63 -7.88 -4.96
C GLU A 207 19.14 -7.57 -4.82
N TYR A 208 19.64 -6.61 -5.62
CA TYR A 208 21.04 -6.19 -5.56
C TYR A 208 21.40 -5.56 -4.19
N ILE A 209 20.53 -4.68 -3.66
CA ILE A 209 20.74 -4.06 -2.34
C ILE A 209 20.63 -5.11 -1.23
N GLY A 210 19.65 -6.00 -1.29
CA GLY A 210 19.48 -7.09 -0.32
C GLY A 210 20.66 -8.06 -0.28
N GLY A 211 21.32 -8.27 -1.44
CA GLY A 211 22.52 -9.10 -1.57
C GLY A 211 23.85 -8.35 -1.49
N ILE A 212 23.87 -7.07 -1.06
CA ILE A 212 25.05 -6.20 -1.17
C ILE A 212 26.28 -6.73 -0.41
N GLU A 213 26.08 -7.44 0.69
CA GLU A 213 27.14 -8.07 1.46
C GLU A 213 27.85 -9.15 0.62
N VAL A 214 27.07 -9.98 -0.08
CA VAL A 214 27.61 -11.02 -0.98
C VAL A 214 28.35 -10.36 -2.14
N VAL A 215 27.75 -9.32 -2.76
CA VAL A 215 28.36 -8.56 -3.84
C VAL A 215 29.73 -7.99 -3.42
N LYS A 216 29.82 -7.42 -2.22
CA LYS A 216 31.08 -6.89 -1.65
C LYS A 216 32.07 -8.00 -1.31
N ALA A 217 31.62 -9.09 -0.67
CA ALA A 217 32.51 -10.19 -0.27
C ALA A 217 33.18 -10.85 -1.48
N PHE A 218 32.48 -10.94 -2.62
CA PHE A 218 33.00 -11.52 -3.85
C PHE A 218 33.51 -10.48 -4.87
N SER A 219 33.72 -9.23 -4.42
CA SER A 219 34.24 -8.11 -5.26
C SER A 219 33.44 -7.87 -6.55
N GLN A 220 32.14 -8.17 -6.55
CA GLN A 220 31.25 -7.91 -7.68
C GLN A 220 30.85 -6.42 -7.70
N SER A 221 31.08 -5.74 -8.82
CA SER A 221 30.57 -4.38 -9.03
C SER A 221 29.15 -4.38 -9.58
N ALA A 222 28.45 -3.24 -9.51
CA ALA A 222 27.12 -3.07 -10.10
C ALA A 222 27.11 -3.42 -11.60
N GLY A 223 28.17 -3.09 -12.34
CA GLY A 223 28.32 -3.45 -13.75
C GLY A 223 28.58 -4.94 -13.99
N SER A 224 29.16 -5.65 -13.01
CA SER A 224 29.38 -7.09 -13.08
C SER A 224 28.12 -7.88 -12.74
N TYR A 225 27.17 -7.30 -12.01
CA TYR A 225 25.89 -7.93 -11.74
C TYR A 225 24.96 -7.78 -12.96
N LYS A 226 25.11 -8.71 -13.87
CA LYS A 226 24.47 -8.67 -15.19
C LYS A 226 22.96 -8.47 -15.14
N LYS A 227 22.25 -9.17 -14.26
CA LYS A 227 20.78 -9.06 -14.09
C LYS A 227 20.35 -7.62 -13.79
N TYR A 228 21.08 -6.94 -12.88
CA TYR A 228 20.83 -5.55 -12.55
C TYR A 228 21.08 -4.63 -13.76
N SER A 229 22.24 -4.75 -14.37
CA SER A 229 22.62 -3.94 -15.53
C SER A 229 21.65 -4.12 -16.70
N ASP A 230 21.27 -5.37 -17.00
CA ASP A 230 20.32 -5.69 -18.08
C ASP A 230 18.94 -5.07 -17.80
N ALA A 231 18.45 -5.12 -16.56
CA ALA A 231 17.15 -4.55 -16.18
C ALA A 231 17.13 -3.01 -16.28
N VAL A 232 18.20 -2.33 -15.85
CA VAL A 232 18.35 -0.88 -15.97
C VAL A 232 18.42 -0.46 -17.44
N ASN A 233 19.23 -1.16 -18.23
CA ASN A 233 19.37 -0.87 -19.66
C ASN A 233 18.06 -1.15 -20.43
N TYR A 234 17.36 -2.24 -20.11
CA TYR A 234 16.06 -2.55 -20.70
C TYR A 234 15.04 -1.44 -20.43
N ASN A 235 14.94 -0.97 -19.17
CA ASN A 235 14.04 0.11 -18.82
C ASN A 235 14.39 1.41 -19.57
N ALA A 236 15.66 1.82 -19.60
CA ALA A 236 16.10 3.01 -20.31
C ALA A 236 15.82 2.93 -21.81
N ASN A 237 16.18 1.81 -22.46
CA ASN A 237 15.97 1.60 -23.87
C ASN A 237 14.48 1.58 -24.23
N TYR A 238 13.63 1.00 -23.40
CA TYR A 238 12.18 1.00 -23.60
C TYR A 238 11.61 2.43 -23.73
N TYR A 239 11.99 3.33 -22.81
CA TYR A 239 11.56 4.73 -22.89
C TYR A 239 12.14 5.46 -24.09
N VAL A 240 13.42 5.24 -24.41
CA VAL A 240 14.07 5.86 -25.58
C VAL A 240 13.38 5.44 -26.87
N ASP A 241 13.07 4.15 -27.04
CA ASP A 241 12.39 3.64 -28.23
C ASP A 241 10.95 4.15 -28.32
N TRP A 242 10.21 4.18 -27.19
CA TRP A 242 8.88 4.76 -27.16
C TRP A 242 8.89 6.26 -27.51
N MET A 243 9.83 7.02 -26.96
CA MET A 243 9.98 8.44 -27.32
C MET A 243 10.30 8.63 -28.80
N ARG A 244 11.22 7.82 -29.36
CA ARG A 244 11.57 7.90 -30.81
C ARG A 244 10.37 7.62 -31.70
N GLU A 245 9.55 6.64 -31.37
CA GLU A 245 8.33 6.31 -32.11
C GLU A 245 7.34 7.49 -32.12
N ASN A 246 7.16 8.14 -30.97
CA ASN A 246 6.17 9.21 -30.79
C ASN A 246 6.68 10.60 -31.18
N GLN A 247 8.00 10.82 -31.28
CA GLN A 247 8.61 12.14 -31.47
C GLN A 247 8.03 12.94 -32.65
N LYS A 248 7.83 12.29 -33.80
CA LYS A 248 7.31 12.96 -35.01
C LYS A 248 5.87 13.44 -34.80
N THR A 249 5.01 12.59 -34.25
CA THR A 249 3.61 12.91 -33.97
C THR A 249 3.50 13.98 -32.88
N MET A 250 4.31 13.86 -31.83
CA MET A 250 4.36 14.82 -30.74
C MET A 250 4.81 16.21 -31.21
N SER A 251 5.85 16.26 -32.03
CA SER A 251 6.31 17.52 -32.63
C SER A 251 5.26 18.13 -33.56
N ALA A 252 4.57 17.29 -34.36
CA ALA A 252 3.54 17.75 -35.27
C ALA A 252 2.35 18.38 -34.53
N TYR A 253 1.75 17.70 -33.53
CA TYR A 253 0.61 18.28 -32.85
C TYR A 253 1.00 19.51 -31.98
N ASN A 254 2.19 19.53 -31.38
CA ASN A 254 2.71 20.69 -30.65
C ASN A 254 2.96 21.91 -31.54
N ALA A 255 3.21 21.71 -32.83
CA ALA A 255 3.31 22.79 -33.78
C ALA A 255 1.93 23.23 -34.32
N ILE A 256 1.01 22.28 -34.58
CA ILE A 256 -0.30 22.55 -35.20
C ILE A 256 -1.27 23.18 -34.19
N LEU A 257 -1.40 22.63 -32.97
CA LEU A 257 -2.39 23.07 -32.00
C LEU A 257 -2.31 24.58 -31.68
N PRO A 258 -1.14 25.18 -31.38
CA PRO A 258 -1.05 26.60 -31.07
C PRO A 258 -1.14 27.53 -32.29
N SER A 259 -1.15 26.98 -33.50
CA SER A 259 -1.10 27.74 -34.75
C SER A 259 -2.46 28.26 -35.23
N VAL A 260 -3.43 28.52 -34.32
CA VAL A 260 -4.79 28.96 -34.66
C VAL A 260 -4.81 30.19 -35.56
N LEU A 261 -3.88 31.11 -35.39
CA LEU A 261 -3.80 32.34 -36.17
C LEU A 261 -3.46 32.11 -37.64
N ILE A 262 -2.87 30.95 -38.02
CA ILE A 262 -2.54 30.66 -39.41
C ILE A 262 -3.77 30.57 -40.32
N CYS A 263 -4.92 30.19 -39.74
CA CYS A 263 -6.21 30.19 -40.45
C CYS A 263 -7.00 31.48 -40.20
N VAL A 264 -7.00 31.98 -38.95
CA VAL A 264 -7.84 33.12 -38.54
C VAL A 264 -7.37 34.43 -39.14
N LEU A 265 -6.06 34.70 -39.19
CA LEU A 265 -5.53 35.97 -39.71
C LEU A 265 -5.76 36.15 -41.21
N PRO A 266 -5.31 35.24 -42.11
CA PRO A 266 -5.44 35.45 -43.55
C PRO A 266 -6.91 35.49 -43.99
N CYS A 267 -7.74 34.54 -43.49
CA CYS A 267 -9.17 34.48 -43.86
C CYS A 267 -9.95 35.64 -43.26
N GLY A 268 -9.71 36.03 -42.02
CA GLY A 268 -10.34 37.16 -41.38
C GLY A 268 -9.99 38.47 -42.06
N PHE A 269 -8.73 38.66 -42.49
CA PHE A 269 -8.30 39.80 -43.25
C PHE A 269 -8.99 39.86 -44.63
N ALA A 270 -9.10 38.71 -45.33
CA ALA A 270 -9.83 38.63 -46.57
C ALA A 270 -11.34 38.98 -46.42
N PHE A 271 -12.00 38.49 -45.38
CA PHE A 271 -13.39 38.84 -45.08
C PHE A 271 -13.58 40.33 -44.73
N TRP A 272 -12.64 40.90 -43.99
CA TRP A 272 -12.64 42.36 -43.70
C TRP A 272 -12.45 43.16 -44.97
N LEU A 273 -11.45 42.87 -45.82
CA LEU A 273 -11.24 43.58 -47.07
C LEU A 273 -12.43 43.49 -48.03
N SER A 274 -13.16 42.37 -48.05
CA SER A 274 -14.36 42.18 -48.85
C SER A 274 -15.61 42.87 -48.26
N GLY A 275 -15.51 43.52 -47.12
CA GLY A 275 -16.63 44.16 -46.43
C GLY A 275 -17.61 43.21 -45.72
N ASN A 276 -17.26 41.90 -45.66
CA ASN A 276 -18.11 40.86 -45.04
C ASN A 276 -17.90 40.67 -43.53
N LEU A 277 -16.91 41.36 -42.95
CA LEU A 277 -16.55 41.28 -41.53
C LEU A 277 -16.09 42.65 -41.04
N GLU A 278 -16.62 43.14 -39.94
CA GLU A 278 -16.14 44.39 -39.31
C GLU A 278 -14.76 44.17 -38.67
N LEU A 279 -13.88 45.21 -38.74
CA LEU A 279 -12.54 45.16 -38.14
C LEU A 279 -12.55 44.90 -36.64
N SER A 280 -13.50 45.51 -35.91
CA SER A 280 -13.69 45.29 -34.48
C SER A 280 -14.01 43.84 -34.14
N THR A 281 -14.92 43.22 -34.93
CA THR A 281 -15.27 41.80 -34.79
C THR A 281 -14.11 40.89 -35.14
N PHE A 282 -13.36 41.21 -36.20
CA PHE A 282 -12.18 40.42 -36.61
C PHE A 282 -11.11 40.41 -35.49
N LEU A 283 -10.74 41.61 -34.96
CA LEU A 283 -9.74 41.69 -33.89
C LEU A 283 -10.19 41.00 -32.60
N SER A 284 -11.48 41.12 -32.27
CA SER A 284 -12.05 40.43 -31.11
C SER A 284 -11.95 38.91 -31.28
N ILE A 285 -12.25 38.34 -32.46
CA ILE A 285 -12.10 36.93 -32.77
C ILE A 285 -10.64 36.47 -32.64
N VAL A 286 -9.67 37.28 -33.09
CA VAL A 286 -8.24 37.00 -32.90
C VAL A 286 -7.90 36.85 -31.41
N ILE A 287 -8.37 37.77 -30.57
CA ILE A 287 -8.12 37.77 -29.12
C ILE A 287 -8.71 36.51 -28.46
N PHE A 288 -9.97 36.20 -28.75
CA PHE A 288 -10.64 35.02 -28.16
C PHE A 288 -10.07 33.70 -28.67
N SER A 289 -9.70 33.60 -29.96
CA SER A 289 -9.13 32.38 -30.51
C SER A 289 -7.80 32.00 -29.89
N LEU A 290 -6.97 32.96 -29.45
CA LEU A 290 -5.75 32.71 -28.68
C LEU A 290 -6.02 32.10 -27.31
N GLY A 291 -7.19 32.41 -26.72
CA GLY A 291 -7.61 31.85 -25.42
C GLY A 291 -8.03 30.37 -25.46
N LEU A 292 -8.25 29.78 -26.64
CA LEU A 292 -8.70 28.41 -26.78
C LEU A 292 -7.62 27.37 -26.45
N ILE A 293 -6.40 27.64 -26.83
CA ILE A 293 -5.37 26.59 -26.95
C ILE A 293 -4.80 26.16 -25.60
N GLY A 294 -4.49 27.12 -24.72
CA GLY A 294 -3.86 26.86 -23.42
C GLY A 294 -4.64 25.82 -22.58
N PRO A 295 -5.95 26.06 -22.30
CA PRO A 295 -6.76 25.12 -21.53
C PRO A 295 -6.88 23.74 -22.19
N ILE A 296 -6.93 23.67 -23.52
CA ILE A 296 -7.03 22.39 -24.22
C ILE A 296 -5.73 21.58 -24.07
N ILE A 297 -4.57 22.21 -24.24
CA ILE A 297 -3.26 21.56 -24.02
C ILE A 297 -3.18 21.10 -22.55
N ALA A 298 -3.57 21.95 -21.60
CA ALA A 298 -3.57 21.59 -20.18
C ALA A 298 -4.49 20.39 -19.87
N ALA A 299 -5.67 20.30 -20.52
CA ALA A 299 -6.54 19.13 -20.36
C ALA A 299 -5.89 17.83 -20.85
N PHE A 300 -5.01 17.89 -21.86
CA PHE A 300 -4.32 16.71 -22.39
C PHE A 300 -3.15 16.26 -21.53
N THR A 301 -2.46 17.16 -20.80
CA THR A 301 -1.39 16.76 -19.87
C THR A 301 -1.94 15.85 -18.75
N PHE A 302 -3.20 15.99 -18.38
CA PHE A 302 -3.86 15.07 -17.44
C PHE A 302 -4.00 13.62 -17.93
N THR A 303 -3.75 13.33 -19.22
CA THR A 303 -3.83 11.95 -19.72
C THR A 303 -2.78 11.05 -19.07
N ASP A 304 -1.56 11.52 -18.93
CA ASP A 304 -0.48 10.78 -18.27
C ASP A 304 -0.77 10.63 -16.77
N ASP A 305 -1.22 11.70 -16.12
CA ASP A 305 -1.60 11.69 -14.71
C ASP A 305 -2.75 10.70 -14.45
N LEU A 306 -3.73 10.61 -15.35
CA LEU A 306 -4.83 9.63 -15.26
C LEU A 306 -4.35 8.19 -15.44
N ALA A 307 -3.34 7.95 -16.27
CA ALA A 307 -2.75 6.63 -16.43
C ALA A 307 -2.00 6.19 -15.16
N VAL A 308 -1.22 7.09 -14.55
CA VAL A 308 -0.56 6.86 -13.24
C VAL A 308 -1.61 6.60 -12.16
N LEU A 309 -2.63 7.46 -12.09
CA LEU A 309 -3.75 7.31 -11.15
C LEU A 309 -4.42 5.95 -11.31
N GLY A 310 -4.68 5.52 -12.55
CA GLY A 310 -5.27 4.21 -12.85
C GLY A 310 -4.46 3.06 -12.28
N THR A 311 -3.14 3.08 -12.46
CA THR A 311 -2.22 2.08 -11.92
C THR A 311 -2.24 2.07 -10.38
N ASN A 312 -2.19 3.24 -9.75
CA ASN A 312 -2.20 3.37 -8.30
C ASN A 312 -3.53 2.88 -7.69
N VAL A 313 -4.67 3.27 -8.29
CA VAL A 313 -6.01 2.81 -7.88
C VAL A 313 -6.13 1.29 -8.02
N GLU A 314 -5.60 0.69 -9.08
CA GLU A 314 -5.65 -0.76 -9.28
C GLU A 314 -4.83 -1.50 -8.20
N GLU A 315 -3.59 -1.10 -7.94
CA GLU A 315 -2.73 -1.72 -6.92
C GLU A 315 -3.34 -1.60 -5.51
N ILE A 316 -3.90 -0.44 -5.15
CA ILE A 316 -4.57 -0.23 -3.87
C ILE A 316 -5.86 -1.05 -3.78
N SER A 317 -6.66 -1.09 -4.86
CA SER A 317 -7.91 -1.86 -4.89
C SER A 317 -7.66 -3.36 -4.74
N GLN A 318 -6.58 -3.90 -5.32
CA GLN A 318 -6.20 -5.30 -5.13
C GLN A 318 -5.96 -5.61 -3.65
N LEU A 319 -5.28 -4.72 -2.92
CA LEU A 319 -5.03 -4.88 -1.49
C LEU A 319 -6.31 -4.76 -0.65
N LEU A 320 -7.16 -3.76 -0.94
CA LEU A 320 -8.42 -3.55 -0.22
C LEU A 320 -9.45 -4.66 -0.48
N ASN A 321 -9.41 -5.29 -1.66
CA ASN A 321 -10.29 -6.40 -2.02
C ASN A 321 -9.69 -7.78 -1.72
N ALA A 322 -8.49 -7.85 -1.09
CA ALA A 322 -7.92 -9.12 -0.65
C ALA A 322 -8.91 -9.85 0.28
N GLU A 323 -8.96 -11.16 0.16
CA GLU A 323 -9.84 -12.01 0.97
C GLU A 323 -9.48 -11.89 2.45
N GLU A 324 -10.47 -11.67 3.30
CA GLU A 324 -10.28 -11.60 4.76
C GLU A 324 -10.50 -12.97 5.38
N LEU A 325 -9.91 -13.19 6.55
CA LEU A 325 -10.25 -14.34 7.40
C LEU A 325 -11.73 -14.25 7.76
N ASN A 326 -12.45 -15.36 7.55
CA ASN A 326 -13.91 -15.39 7.73
C ASN A 326 -14.27 -15.74 9.17
N HIS A 327 -14.15 -14.77 10.07
CA HIS A 327 -14.45 -14.89 11.49
C HIS A 327 -15.70 -14.12 11.88
N LYS A 328 -16.48 -14.64 12.87
CA LYS A 328 -17.61 -13.91 13.43
C LYS A 328 -17.11 -12.83 14.39
N GLU A 329 -17.85 -11.73 14.51
CA GLU A 329 -17.50 -10.62 15.41
C GLU A 329 -18.19 -10.74 16.79
N THR A 330 -18.96 -11.80 17.04
CA THR A 330 -19.69 -11.98 18.28
C THR A 330 -18.78 -12.58 19.35
N PRO A 331 -18.51 -11.89 20.47
CA PRO A 331 -17.68 -12.42 21.55
C PRO A 331 -18.27 -13.71 22.15
N ILE A 332 -17.39 -14.67 22.44
CA ILE A 332 -17.74 -15.97 23.02
C ILE A 332 -17.01 -16.13 24.35
N LYS A 333 -17.73 -16.50 25.40
CA LYS A 333 -17.11 -16.81 26.68
C LYS A 333 -16.64 -18.27 26.68
N LEU A 334 -15.33 -18.48 26.73
CA LEU A 334 -14.73 -19.80 26.81
C LEU A 334 -14.94 -20.41 28.22
N GLU A 335 -15.22 -21.71 28.28
CA GLU A 335 -15.33 -22.46 29.52
C GLU A 335 -13.98 -23.07 29.95
N ASP A 336 -13.17 -23.46 28.98
CA ASP A 336 -11.81 -24.00 29.17
C ASP A 336 -10.84 -23.55 28.08
N THR A 337 -9.62 -24.11 28.06
CA THR A 337 -8.55 -23.80 27.08
C THR A 337 -8.13 -25.01 26.26
N GLY A 338 -9.01 -26.04 26.21
CA GLY A 338 -8.78 -27.21 25.36
C GLY A 338 -8.83 -26.88 23.89
N ILE A 339 -7.92 -27.48 23.12
CA ILE A 339 -7.85 -27.27 21.67
C ILE A 339 -8.04 -28.61 20.98
N ALA A 340 -8.90 -28.65 19.96
CA ALA A 340 -9.06 -29.84 19.15
C ALA A 340 -9.04 -29.51 17.67
N LEU A 341 -8.22 -30.25 16.94
CA LEU A 341 -8.17 -30.30 15.48
C LEU A 341 -8.92 -31.54 15.02
N ARG A 342 -9.86 -31.39 14.09
CA ARG A 342 -10.67 -32.49 13.54
C ARG A 342 -10.57 -32.51 12.04
N SER A 343 -9.94 -33.55 11.51
CA SER A 343 -9.73 -33.77 10.07
C SER A 343 -9.21 -32.51 9.35
N VAL A 344 -8.23 -31.85 9.94
CA VAL A 344 -7.71 -30.59 9.43
C VAL A 344 -6.78 -30.84 8.25
N SER A 345 -7.13 -30.30 7.08
CA SER A 345 -6.25 -30.16 5.93
C SER A 345 -6.00 -28.69 5.61
N PHE A 346 -4.80 -28.38 5.13
CA PHE A 346 -4.40 -27.01 4.87
C PHE A 346 -3.41 -26.87 3.72
N SER A 347 -3.61 -25.84 2.90
CA SER A 347 -2.73 -25.39 1.83
C SER A 347 -2.50 -23.89 1.91
N TYR A 348 -1.25 -23.42 1.74
CA TYR A 348 -0.93 -22.00 1.68
C TYR A 348 -1.33 -21.34 0.36
N ASP A 349 -1.22 -22.07 -0.74
CA ASP A 349 -1.42 -21.59 -2.11
C ASP A 349 -2.71 -22.12 -2.77
N GLY A 350 -3.50 -22.89 -2.02
CA GLY A 350 -4.72 -23.54 -2.50
C GLY A 350 -4.49 -24.72 -3.46
N THR A 351 -3.22 -25.06 -3.75
CA THR A 351 -2.87 -26.14 -4.71
C THR A 351 -2.09 -27.28 -4.06
N THR A 352 -1.14 -26.95 -3.18
CA THR A 352 -0.28 -27.92 -2.50
C THR A 352 -0.69 -28.06 -1.05
N GLU A 353 -1.26 -29.19 -0.67
CA GLU A 353 -1.58 -29.44 0.73
C GLU A 353 -0.30 -29.64 1.56
N VAL A 354 -0.24 -28.97 2.72
CA VAL A 354 0.84 -29.04 3.70
C VAL A 354 0.42 -29.89 4.90
N LEU A 355 -0.86 -29.90 5.23
CA LEU A 355 -1.45 -30.77 6.27
C LEU A 355 -2.56 -31.59 5.66
N HIS A 356 -2.61 -32.88 6.07
CA HIS A 356 -3.55 -33.89 5.56
C HIS A 356 -4.24 -34.58 6.72
N ASP A 357 -5.56 -34.38 6.86
CA ASP A 357 -6.43 -35.04 7.86
C ASP A 357 -5.83 -35.07 9.28
N VAL A 358 -5.34 -33.94 9.76
CA VAL A 358 -4.73 -33.83 11.09
C VAL A 358 -5.81 -33.86 12.17
N ASN A 359 -5.68 -34.85 13.09
CA ASN A 359 -6.55 -35.04 14.24
C ASN A 359 -5.72 -34.96 15.52
N LEU A 360 -5.94 -33.92 16.36
CA LEU A 360 -5.15 -33.67 17.56
C LEU A 360 -6.04 -33.08 18.67
N ALA A 361 -5.92 -33.62 19.89
CA ALA A 361 -6.51 -33.03 21.07
C ALA A 361 -5.41 -32.55 22.03
N ILE A 362 -5.51 -31.32 22.48
CA ILE A 362 -4.63 -30.67 23.47
C ILE A 362 -5.48 -30.34 24.70
N HIS A 363 -5.15 -30.97 25.81
CA HIS A 363 -5.92 -30.82 27.06
C HIS A 363 -5.57 -29.50 27.81
N PRO A 364 -6.54 -28.88 28.48
CA PRO A 364 -6.26 -27.69 29.29
C PRO A 364 -5.16 -27.94 30.32
N GLY A 365 -4.24 -26.98 30.48
CA GLY A 365 -3.19 -27.02 31.48
C GLY A 365 -2.09 -28.08 31.24
N THR A 366 -2.03 -28.68 30.05
CA THR A 366 -1.01 -29.66 29.70
C THR A 366 0.03 -29.09 28.72
N MET A 367 1.20 -29.72 28.68
CA MET A 367 2.26 -29.44 27.73
C MET A 367 2.19 -30.42 26.55
N THR A 368 1.92 -29.93 25.36
CA THR A 368 1.98 -30.70 24.10
C THR A 368 3.18 -30.23 23.27
N ALA A 369 4.07 -31.17 22.92
CA ALA A 369 5.25 -30.91 22.10
C ALA A 369 5.05 -31.42 20.67
N LEU A 370 5.23 -30.55 19.66
CA LEU A 370 5.23 -30.90 18.24
C LEU A 370 6.67 -31.17 17.78
N VAL A 371 6.96 -32.39 17.31
CA VAL A 371 8.28 -32.80 16.84
C VAL A 371 8.19 -33.45 15.47
N GLY A 372 9.29 -33.54 14.75
CA GLY A 372 9.36 -34.16 13.42
C GLY A 372 10.40 -33.50 12.52
N PRO A 373 10.65 -34.06 11.32
CA PRO A 373 11.59 -33.50 10.36
C PRO A 373 11.28 -32.05 9.98
N SER A 374 12.28 -31.32 9.47
CA SER A 374 12.05 -29.98 8.92
C SER A 374 11.04 -30.06 7.76
N GLY A 375 10.13 -29.08 7.68
CA GLY A 375 9.08 -29.08 6.65
C GLY A 375 7.91 -30.03 6.87
N SER A 376 7.82 -30.75 8.02
CA SER A 376 6.72 -31.71 8.28
C SER A 376 5.37 -31.08 8.62
N GLY A 377 5.26 -29.74 8.75
CA GLY A 377 3.99 -29.05 9.05
C GLY A 377 3.80 -28.60 10.51
N LYS A 378 4.79 -28.77 11.42
CA LYS A 378 4.68 -28.40 12.86
C LYS A 378 4.30 -26.93 13.09
N SER A 379 5.06 -26.01 12.50
CA SER A 379 4.79 -24.57 12.64
C SER A 379 3.48 -24.17 11.96
N THR A 380 3.06 -24.91 10.91
CA THR A 380 1.76 -24.73 10.27
C THR A 380 0.62 -25.05 11.23
N VAL A 381 0.69 -26.17 11.94
CA VAL A 381 -0.29 -26.55 12.98
C VAL A 381 -0.40 -25.44 14.04
N ALA A 382 0.73 -24.97 14.55
CA ALA A 382 0.75 -23.91 15.58
C ALA A 382 0.18 -22.57 15.09
N LYS A 383 0.49 -22.20 13.85
CA LYS A 383 0.00 -20.96 13.22
C LYS A 383 -1.51 -21.03 12.94
N LEU A 384 -2.04 -22.18 12.56
CA LEU A 384 -3.47 -22.40 12.41
C LEU A 384 -4.20 -22.29 13.76
N ILE A 385 -3.64 -22.89 14.82
CA ILE A 385 -4.17 -22.75 16.18
C ILE A 385 -4.18 -21.27 16.63
N ALA A 386 -3.14 -20.50 16.24
CA ALA A 386 -3.04 -19.07 16.55
C ALA A 386 -4.00 -18.18 15.72
N GLY A 387 -4.77 -18.74 14.78
CA GLY A 387 -5.71 -17.99 13.94
C GLY A 387 -5.06 -17.14 12.86
N TYR A 388 -3.82 -17.47 12.46
CA TYR A 388 -3.12 -16.72 11.39
C TYR A 388 -3.61 -17.10 9.99
N TRP A 389 -4.24 -18.24 9.82
CA TRP A 389 -4.92 -18.74 8.63
C TRP A 389 -6.14 -19.55 9.02
N ASP A 390 -7.12 -19.59 8.13
CA ASP A 390 -8.23 -20.53 8.23
C ASP A 390 -7.83 -21.87 7.61
N VAL A 391 -8.42 -22.96 8.12
CA VAL A 391 -8.21 -24.30 7.56
C VAL A 391 -8.87 -24.43 6.19
N THR A 392 -8.26 -25.20 5.28
CA THR A 392 -8.86 -25.50 3.97
C THR A 392 -10.05 -26.44 4.13
N SER A 393 -9.94 -27.44 5.02
CA SER A 393 -11.03 -28.35 5.40
C SER A 393 -10.86 -28.84 6.83
N GLY A 394 -11.93 -29.37 7.43
CA GLY A 394 -11.96 -29.74 8.84
C GLY A 394 -12.30 -28.55 9.76
N SER A 395 -12.00 -28.68 11.05
CA SER A 395 -12.24 -27.63 12.03
C SER A 395 -11.20 -27.60 13.14
N ILE A 396 -10.97 -26.41 13.71
CA ILE A 396 -10.18 -26.20 14.92
C ILE A 396 -11.09 -25.56 15.97
N THR A 397 -11.11 -26.13 17.16
CA THR A 397 -11.88 -25.60 18.28
C THR A 397 -10.98 -25.17 19.44
N LEU A 398 -11.35 -24.09 20.12
CA LEU A 398 -10.77 -23.62 21.38
C LEU A 398 -11.90 -23.53 22.42
N GLY A 399 -11.75 -24.20 23.57
CA GLY A 399 -12.79 -24.26 24.60
C GLY A 399 -14.13 -24.78 24.06
N GLY A 400 -14.12 -25.70 23.10
CA GLY A 400 -15.31 -26.29 22.48
C GLY A 400 -15.93 -25.46 21.35
N HIS A 401 -15.47 -24.21 21.09
CA HIS A 401 -15.98 -23.34 20.04
C HIS A 401 -15.04 -23.36 18.82
N GLU A 402 -15.61 -23.35 17.61
CA GLU A 402 -14.80 -23.26 16.39
C GLU A 402 -14.09 -21.89 16.30
N LEU A 403 -12.80 -21.87 15.93
CA LEU A 403 -12.04 -20.62 15.82
C LEU A 403 -12.69 -19.63 14.86
N LYS A 404 -13.23 -20.08 13.73
CA LYS A 404 -13.93 -19.21 12.76
C LYS A 404 -15.21 -18.57 13.31
N ASP A 405 -15.77 -19.10 14.41
CA ASP A 405 -16.93 -18.55 15.08
C ASP A 405 -16.56 -17.50 16.16
N MET A 406 -15.26 -17.32 16.40
CA MET A 406 -14.71 -16.37 17.37
C MET A 406 -14.13 -15.14 16.66
N PRO A 407 -14.21 -13.93 17.26
CA PRO A 407 -13.47 -12.77 16.78
C PRO A 407 -11.95 -13.02 16.79
N LEU A 408 -11.23 -12.53 15.77
CA LEU A 408 -9.76 -12.62 15.73
C LEU A 408 -9.10 -11.97 16.97
N SER A 409 -9.66 -10.86 17.46
CA SER A 409 -9.19 -10.20 18.67
C SER A 409 -9.29 -11.11 19.91
N GLU A 410 -10.38 -11.87 20.03
CA GLU A 410 -10.58 -12.80 21.14
C GLU A 410 -9.62 -13.98 21.07
N ILE A 411 -9.43 -14.58 19.88
CA ILE A 411 -8.40 -15.61 19.68
C ILE A 411 -7.03 -15.06 20.08
N ALA A 412 -6.71 -13.84 19.62
CA ALA A 412 -5.47 -13.18 19.97
C ALA A 412 -5.33 -12.95 21.48
N ASP A 413 -6.40 -12.66 22.22
CA ASP A 413 -6.36 -12.49 23.68
C ASP A 413 -6.13 -13.82 24.41
N GLN A 414 -6.67 -14.92 23.88
CA GLN A 414 -6.54 -16.26 24.48
C GLN A 414 -5.19 -16.93 24.21
N ILE A 415 -4.48 -16.55 23.14
CA ILE A 415 -3.25 -17.22 22.70
C ILE A 415 -2.08 -16.27 22.69
N SER A 416 -1.00 -16.63 23.39
CA SER A 416 0.28 -15.94 23.32
C SER A 416 1.24 -16.73 22.43
N TYR A 417 1.68 -16.14 21.29
CA TYR A 417 2.58 -16.77 20.34
C TYR A 417 3.98 -16.15 20.44
N VAL A 418 4.99 -16.93 20.83
CA VAL A 418 6.38 -16.54 20.83
C VAL A 418 7.05 -17.15 19.60
N SER A 419 7.30 -16.31 18.59
CA SER A 419 7.87 -16.73 17.30
C SER A 419 9.39 -16.90 17.38
N GLN A 420 9.94 -17.61 16.41
CA GLN A 420 11.38 -17.79 16.22
C GLN A 420 12.10 -16.44 15.98
N ASP A 421 11.52 -15.54 15.19
CA ASP A 421 12.17 -14.30 14.74
C ASP A 421 12.20 -13.17 15.79
N ASN A 422 11.50 -13.30 16.91
CA ASN A 422 11.53 -12.35 18.06
C ASN A 422 11.62 -10.87 17.66
N TYR A 423 10.74 -10.41 16.77
CA TYR A 423 10.78 -9.05 16.23
C TYR A 423 10.54 -7.99 17.33
N LEU A 424 11.40 -6.97 17.36
CA LEU A 424 11.25 -5.80 18.23
C LEU A 424 11.07 -4.54 17.38
N PHE A 425 10.10 -3.72 17.79
CA PHE A 425 9.88 -2.41 17.17
C PHE A 425 10.98 -1.43 17.59
N ASN A 426 11.29 -0.48 16.72
CA ASN A 426 12.25 0.59 17.01
C ASN A 426 11.67 1.59 18.03
N ARG A 427 11.51 1.11 19.26
CA ARG A 427 11.01 1.83 20.45
C ARG A 427 11.86 1.44 21.63
N SER A 428 11.58 2.02 22.82
CA SER A 428 12.24 1.61 24.04
C SER A 428 11.95 0.14 24.40
N ILE A 429 12.81 -0.48 25.19
CA ILE A 429 12.58 -1.84 25.72
C ILE A 429 11.27 -1.88 26.51
N ARG A 430 11.00 -0.87 27.33
CA ARG A 430 9.76 -0.70 28.10
C ARG A 430 8.53 -0.82 27.19
N GLU A 431 8.49 -0.03 26.11
CA GLU A 431 7.38 -0.04 25.18
C GLU A 431 7.28 -1.35 24.38
N ASN A 432 8.39 -1.99 24.07
CA ASN A 432 8.39 -3.30 23.47
C ASN A 432 7.77 -4.38 24.36
N ILE A 433 8.03 -4.36 25.66
CA ILE A 433 7.40 -5.29 26.62
C ILE A 433 5.92 -4.94 26.82
N ARG A 434 5.59 -3.62 26.94
CA ARG A 434 4.22 -3.14 27.13
C ARG A 434 3.25 -3.53 26.00
N MET A 435 3.76 -3.87 24.81
CA MET A 435 2.93 -4.41 23.73
C MET A 435 2.16 -5.67 24.13
N GLY A 436 2.60 -6.42 25.14
CA GLY A 436 1.85 -7.56 25.68
C GLY A 436 0.55 -7.16 26.35
N SER A 437 0.50 -5.97 26.97
CA SER A 437 -0.68 -5.35 27.57
C SER A 437 -0.52 -3.83 27.51
N PRO A 438 -1.16 -3.14 26.56
CA PRO A 438 -0.99 -1.69 26.34
C PRO A 438 -1.35 -0.82 27.56
N SER A 439 -2.24 -1.31 28.43
CA SER A 439 -2.68 -0.62 29.66
C SER A 439 -1.77 -0.88 30.87
N ALA A 440 -0.74 -1.73 30.74
CA ALA A 440 0.14 -2.10 31.85
C ALA A 440 0.97 -0.91 32.36
N THR A 441 1.06 -0.83 33.66
CA THR A 441 1.91 0.14 34.37
C THR A 441 3.39 -0.19 34.21
N ASP A 442 4.29 0.77 34.48
CA ASP A 442 5.73 0.55 34.45
C ASP A 442 6.16 -0.56 35.44
N ALA A 443 5.51 -0.63 36.61
CA ALA A 443 5.79 -1.66 37.60
C ALA A 443 5.47 -3.08 37.08
N GLU A 444 4.37 -3.25 36.37
CA GLU A 444 3.98 -4.53 35.75
C GLU A 444 4.95 -4.92 34.65
N VAL A 445 5.38 -3.96 33.81
CA VAL A 445 6.41 -4.16 32.77
C VAL A 445 7.73 -4.62 33.40
N GLU A 446 8.19 -3.95 34.47
CA GLU A 446 9.41 -4.33 35.18
C GLU A 446 9.30 -5.69 35.88
N GLN A 447 8.11 -6.02 36.39
CA GLN A 447 7.84 -7.34 36.99
C GLN A 447 7.94 -8.45 35.93
N ALA A 448 7.33 -8.26 34.74
CA ALA A 448 7.44 -9.20 33.64
C ALA A 448 8.90 -9.35 33.15
N ALA A 449 9.65 -8.26 33.10
CA ALA A 449 11.07 -8.28 32.77
C ALA A 449 11.93 -9.04 33.81
N LYS A 450 11.62 -8.92 35.09
CA LYS A 450 12.29 -9.71 36.14
C LYS A 450 11.98 -11.20 36.00
N GLN A 451 10.73 -11.55 35.77
CA GLN A 451 10.30 -12.95 35.60
C GLN A 451 10.93 -13.61 34.36
N SER A 452 11.08 -12.87 33.27
CA SER A 452 11.73 -13.33 32.03
C SER A 452 13.26 -13.31 32.05
N GLY A 453 13.87 -12.80 33.14
CA GLY A 453 15.33 -12.65 33.25
C GLY A 453 15.91 -11.49 32.39
N CYS A 454 15.06 -10.52 31.99
CA CYS A 454 15.51 -9.33 31.26
C CYS A 454 16.06 -8.24 32.14
N ASP A 455 15.57 -8.06 33.37
CA ASP A 455 15.83 -6.90 34.22
C ASP A 455 17.32 -6.64 34.44
N ALA A 456 18.11 -7.70 34.61
CA ALA A 456 19.54 -7.59 34.88
C ALA A 456 20.31 -6.94 33.72
N PHE A 457 20.11 -7.39 32.48
CA PHE A 457 20.78 -6.79 31.33
C PHE A 457 20.23 -5.41 30.99
N ILE A 458 18.91 -5.21 31.13
CA ILE A 458 18.26 -3.92 30.84
C ILE A 458 18.86 -2.82 31.74
N ARG A 459 19.03 -3.09 33.05
CA ARG A 459 19.61 -2.12 34.00
C ARG A 459 21.08 -1.80 33.76
N ASN A 460 21.79 -2.67 33.03
CA ASN A 460 23.18 -2.44 32.65
C ASN A 460 23.34 -1.61 31.36
N LEU A 461 22.23 -1.30 30.65
CA LEU A 461 22.26 -0.40 29.51
C LEU A 461 22.24 1.06 29.95
N ASP A 462 22.88 1.95 29.20
CA ASP A 462 23.06 3.37 29.54
C ASP A 462 21.73 4.08 29.89
N ASN A 463 20.63 3.74 29.17
CA ASN A 463 19.29 4.31 29.38
C ASN A 463 18.33 3.30 30.04
N GLY A 464 18.80 2.15 30.52
CA GLY A 464 17.94 1.13 31.14
C GLY A 464 16.75 0.74 30.29
N TYR A 465 15.55 0.75 30.87
CA TYR A 465 14.29 0.43 30.18
C TYR A 465 13.92 1.37 29.04
N ASP A 466 14.45 2.59 29.01
CA ASP A 466 14.17 3.58 27.98
C ASP A 466 15.16 3.50 26.80
N THR A 467 16.06 2.50 26.82
CA THR A 467 16.96 2.21 25.70
C THR A 467 16.17 1.82 24.45
N VAL A 468 16.39 2.54 23.33
CA VAL A 468 15.81 2.25 22.01
C VAL A 468 16.59 1.12 21.34
N VAL A 469 15.87 0.05 20.95
CA VAL A 469 16.50 -1.20 20.50
C VAL A 469 17.01 -1.21 19.06
N GLY A 470 16.78 -0.14 18.30
CA GLY A 470 17.07 -0.09 16.86
C GLY A 470 16.05 -0.84 16.00
N SER A 471 16.27 -0.83 14.69
CA SER A 471 15.40 -1.54 13.74
C SER A 471 15.48 -3.04 13.98
N ALA A 472 14.32 -3.70 14.15
CA ALA A 472 14.20 -5.13 14.47
C ALA A 472 15.05 -5.60 15.67
N GLY A 473 15.42 -4.69 16.58
CA GLY A 473 16.24 -5.01 17.75
C GLY A 473 17.73 -5.20 17.45
N SER A 474 18.25 -4.52 16.43
CA SER A 474 19.64 -4.67 15.95
C SER A 474 20.71 -4.40 17.00
N HIS A 475 20.38 -3.68 18.09
CA HIS A 475 21.31 -3.36 19.17
C HIS A 475 21.35 -4.42 20.28
N LEU A 476 20.59 -5.50 20.15
CA LEU A 476 20.48 -6.57 21.15
C LEU A 476 20.91 -7.92 20.56
N SER A 477 21.46 -8.78 21.42
CA SER A 477 21.75 -10.18 21.08
C SER A 477 20.48 -10.98 20.83
N GLY A 478 20.60 -12.16 20.18
CA GLY A 478 19.47 -13.04 19.94
C GLY A 478 18.74 -13.47 21.22
N GLY A 479 19.53 -13.84 22.27
CA GLY A 479 18.97 -14.24 23.57
C GLY A 479 18.27 -13.10 24.32
N GLU A 480 18.76 -11.85 24.20
CA GLU A 480 18.12 -10.68 24.80
C GLU A 480 16.78 -10.38 24.11
N ARG A 481 16.73 -10.40 22.77
CA ARG A 481 15.48 -10.23 22.02
C ARG A 481 14.45 -11.28 22.40
N GLN A 482 14.88 -12.53 22.56
CA GLN A 482 14.00 -13.63 22.93
C GLN A 482 13.44 -13.46 24.35
N ARG A 483 14.27 -13.08 25.35
CA ARG A 483 13.78 -12.80 26.71
C ARG A 483 12.79 -11.65 26.73
N ILE A 484 12.98 -10.61 25.91
CA ILE A 484 11.99 -9.53 25.75
C ILE A 484 10.67 -10.07 25.15
N ALA A 485 10.74 -10.96 24.17
CA ALA A 485 9.52 -11.59 23.61
C ALA A 485 8.79 -12.46 24.65
N ILE A 486 9.53 -13.17 25.49
CA ILE A 486 8.96 -13.93 26.62
C ILE A 486 8.36 -12.96 27.67
N ALA A 487 9.02 -11.84 28.00
CA ALA A 487 8.46 -10.81 28.89
C ALA A 487 7.13 -10.26 28.35
N ARG A 488 7.06 -10.03 27.04
CA ARG A 488 5.84 -9.62 26.33
C ARG A 488 4.72 -10.66 26.51
N ALA A 489 5.04 -11.95 26.37
CA ALA A 489 4.10 -13.04 26.57
C ALA A 489 3.66 -13.19 28.04
N MET A 490 4.57 -12.96 29.00
CA MET A 490 4.26 -12.94 30.44
C MET A 490 3.30 -11.81 30.80
N LEU A 491 3.56 -10.61 30.29
CA LEU A 491 2.72 -9.43 30.53
C LEU A 491 1.32 -9.59 29.95
N LYS A 492 1.20 -10.22 28.77
CA LYS A 492 -0.08 -10.57 28.15
C LYS A 492 -0.89 -11.56 28.97
N ASN A 493 -0.22 -12.49 29.64
CA ASN A 493 -0.78 -13.49 30.52
C ASN A 493 -1.91 -14.36 29.92
N ALA A 494 -1.84 -14.65 28.61
CA ALA A 494 -2.79 -15.48 27.92
C ALA A 494 -2.82 -16.92 28.49
N PRO A 495 -4.01 -17.60 28.52
CA PRO A 495 -4.14 -18.95 29.08
C PRO A 495 -3.52 -20.05 28.20
N VAL A 496 -3.35 -19.80 26.90
CA VAL A 496 -2.64 -20.69 25.95
C VAL A 496 -1.34 -20.02 25.52
N VAL A 497 -0.24 -20.77 25.55
CA VAL A 497 1.08 -20.30 25.10
C VAL A 497 1.59 -21.22 24.01
N ILE A 498 2.00 -20.63 22.89
CA ILE A 498 2.66 -21.32 21.78
C ILE A 498 4.09 -20.82 21.70
N LEU A 499 5.06 -21.75 21.76
CA LEU A 499 6.48 -21.47 21.64
C LEU A 499 7.03 -22.11 20.37
N ASP A 500 7.45 -21.30 19.40
CA ASP A 500 8.05 -21.76 18.15
C ASP A 500 9.58 -21.59 18.22
N GLU A 501 10.31 -22.72 18.34
CA GLU A 501 11.79 -22.76 18.42
C GLU A 501 12.43 -21.82 19.45
N ALA A 502 11.89 -21.75 20.65
CA ALA A 502 12.31 -20.79 21.66
C ALA A 502 13.78 -20.90 22.13
N THR A 503 14.61 -21.82 21.61
CA THR A 503 16.00 -22.03 22.07
C THR A 503 17.01 -22.23 20.93
N ALA A 504 16.65 -21.95 19.68
CA ALA A 504 17.58 -22.05 18.56
C ALA A 504 18.61 -20.88 18.60
N TYR A 505 19.88 -21.17 18.41
CA TYR A 505 20.97 -20.18 18.29
C TYR A 505 21.31 -19.36 19.55
N ILE A 506 21.08 -19.89 20.76
CA ILE A 506 21.44 -19.23 22.01
C ILE A 506 22.70 -19.92 22.59
N ASP A 507 23.59 -19.11 23.15
CA ASP A 507 24.76 -19.59 23.92
C ASP A 507 24.30 -20.32 25.20
N PRO A 508 25.08 -21.27 25.75
CA PRO A 508 24.69 -22.10 26.88
C PRO A 508 24.27 -21.35 28.14
N GLU A 509 24.88 -20.18 28.43
CA GLU A 509 24.53 -19.36 29.59
C GLU A 509 23.15 -18.72 29.46
N ASN A 510 22.86 -18.19 28.30
CA ASN A 510 21.54 -17.61 28.00
C ASN A 510 20.45 -18.69 27.86
N GLU A 511 20.79 -19.90 27.42
CA GLU A 511 19.85 -21.01 27.31
C GLU A 511 19.20 -21.35 28.68
N ALA A 512 19.98 -21.44 29.73
CA ALA A 512 19.48 -21.72 31.09
C ALA A 512 18.51 -20.64 31.58
N LEU A 513 18.81 -19.36 31.29
CA LEU A 513 17.96 -18.22 31.64
C LEU A 513 16.63 -18.26 30.87
N VAL A 514 16.67 -18.54 29.56
CA VAL A 514 15.48 -18.67 28.72
C VAL A 514 14.61 -19.85 29.16
N GLN A 515 15.21 -21.01 29.45
CA GLN A 515 14.48 -22.18 29.97
C GLN A 515 13.76 -21.86 31.29
N LYS A 516 14.44 -21.18 32.21
CA LYS A 516 13.83 -20.72 33.47
C LYS A 516 12.67 -19.76 33.23
N ALA A 517 12.81 -18.83 32.29
CA ALA A 517 11.75 -17.90 31.91
C ALA A 517 10.54 -18.64 31.31
N ILE A 518 10.77 -19.60 30.40
CA ILE A 518 9.75 -20.44 29.82
C ILE A 518 9.00 -21.22 30.92
N SER A 519 9.71 -21.88 31.82
CA SER A 519 9.08 -22.64 32.92
C SER A 519 8.24 -21.75 33.83
N THR A 520 8.63 -20.49 34.04
CA THR A 520 7.83 -19.51 34.79
C THR A 520 6.58 -19.06 34.01
N LEU A 521 6.71 -18.82 32.70
CA LEU A 521 5.62 -18.41 31.82
C LEU A 521 4.49 -19.44 31.75
N THR A 522 4.82 -20.73 31.83
CA THR A 522 3.92 -21.83 31.49
C THR A 522 3.18 -22.44 32.69
N VAL A 523 3.46 -21.99 33.90
CA VAL A 523 2.76 -22.50 35.11
C VAL A 523 1.26 -22.31 35.01
N GLY A 524 0.51 -23.42 35.06
CA GLY A 524 -0.96 -23.44 35.04
C GLY A 524 -1.59 -23.06 33.68
N LYS A 525 -0.82 -23.04 32.60
CA LYS A 525 -1.29 -22.72 31.26
C LYS A 525 -1.25 -23.93 30.33
N THR A 526 -2.05 -23.89 29.26
CA THR A 526 -1.95 -24.84 28.15
C THR A 526 -0.75 -24.45 27.29
N LEU A 527 0.21 -25.36 27.12
CA LEU A 527 1.46 -25.08 26.43
C LEU A 527 1.61 -25.94 25.17
N ILE A 528 1.91 -25.29 24.06
CA ILE A 528 2.28 -25.92 22.79
C ILE A 528 3.71 -25.54 22.47
N VAL A 529 4.60 -26.53 22.32
CA VAL A 529 6.02 -26.29 22.00
C VAL A 529 6.37 -26.93 20.68
N ILE A 530 6.89 -26.15 19.74
CA ILE A 530 7.56 -26.69 18.55
C ILE A 530 9.04 -26.84 18.91
N ALA A 531 9.47 -28.10 19.03
CA ALA A 531 10.80 -28.40 19.54
C ALA A 531 11.75 -28.87 18.44
N HIS A 532 12.89 -28.22 18.35
CA HIS A 532 14.06 -28.68 17.59
C HIS A 532 15.06 -29.42 18.51
N ARG A 533 15.02 -29.19 19.82
CA ARG A 533 15.81 -29.89 20.82
C ARG A 533 14.93 -30.84 21.63
N LEU A 534 15.06 -32.13 21.38
CA LEU A 534 14.24 -33.15 22.04
C LEU A 534 14.47 -33.24 23.55
N SER A 535 15.65 -32.81 24.04
CA SER A 535 15.95 -32.79 25.49
C SER A 535 15.05 -31.84 26.28
N THR A 536 14.45 -30.82 25.66
CA THR A 536 13.62 -29.83 26.35
C THR A 536 12.17 -30.30 26.56
N ILE A 537 11.76 -31.37 25.89
CA ILE A 537 10.38 -31.84 25.86
C ILE A 537 10.19 -33.22 26.47
N VAL A 538 11.21 -33.80 27.10
CA VAL A 538 11.12 -35.12 27.75
C VAL A 538 10.01 -35.17 28.79
N GLY A 539 9.74 -34.05 29.49
CA GLY A 539 8.67 -33.91 30.48
C GLY A 539 7.33 -33.48 29.91
N ALA A 540 7.12 -33.49 28.58
CA ALA A 540 5.84 -33.12 27.98
C ALA A 540 4.77 -34.20 28.25
N ASP A 541 3.54 -33.76 28.57
CA ASP A 541 2.40 -34.64 28.81
C ASP A 541 2.02 -35.43 27.52
N ASN A 542 2.20 -34.78 26.37
CA ASN A 542 1.98 -35.40 25.06
C ASN A 542 3.02 -34.90 24.06
N ILE A 543 3.72 -35.82 23.40
CA ILE A 543 4.62 -35.53 22.27
C ILE A 543 3.94 -36.03 21.00
N VAL A 544 3.78 -35.15 20.04
CA VAL A 544 3.13 -35.40 18.75
C VAL A 544 4.20 -35.41 17.65
N VAL A 545 4.42 -36.55 17.04
CA VAL A 545 5.36 -36.73 15.93
C VAL A 545 4.64 -36.42 14.62
N VAL A 546 5.01 -35.32 13.99
CA VAL A 546 4.46 -34.89 12.70
C VAL A 546 5.41 -35.32 11.57
N LYS A 547 4.87 -35.98 10.57
CA LYS A 547 5.61 -36.40 9.36
C LYS A 547 4.75 -36.24 8.13
N ASP A 548 5.32 -35.62 7.10
CA ASP A 548 4.67 -35.41 5.79
C ASP A 548 3.23 -34.90 5.91
N GLY A 549 3.03 -33.87 6.74
CA GLY A 549 1.73 -33.20 6.95
C GLY A 549 0.69 -33.98 7.78
N THR A 550 1.06 -35.13 8.36
CA THR A 550 0.16 -35.97 9.17
C THR A 550 0.70 -36.22 10.56
N ILE A 551 -0.16 -36.60 11.51
CA ILE A 551 0.28 -37.09 12.84
C ILE A 551 0.67 -38.55 12.70
N HIS A 552 1.98 -38.82 12.79
CA HIS A 552 2.55 -40.16 12.67
C HIS A 552 2.42 -40.97 13.96
N ALA A 553 2.65 -40.35 15.11
CA ALA A 553 2.52 -40.96 16.44
C ALA A 553 2.30 -39.91 17.52
N GLN A 554 1.73 -40.28 18.65
CA GLN A 554 1.61 -39.40 19.83
C GLN A 554 1.67 -40.22 21.12
N GLY A 555 2.21 -39.59 22.18
CA GLY A 555 2.35 -40.19 23.50
C GLY A 555 3.42 -39.55 24.35
N THR A 556 3.74 -40.14 25.51
CA THR A 556 4.85 -39.71 26.34
C THR A 556 6.21 -40.10 25.72
N HIS A 557 7.27 -39.46 26.19
CA HIS A 557 8.64 -39.73 25.76
C HIS A 557 8.99 -41.24 25.79
N GLU A 558 8.71 -41.90 26.92
CA GLU A 558 9.00 -43.31 27.13
C GLU A 558 8.24 -44.20 26.13
N LYS A 559 6.92 -43.95 26.00
CA LYS A 559 6.08 -44.69 25.07
C LYS A 559 6.55 -44.55 23.62
N LEU A 560 6.93 -43.33 23.21
CA LEU A 560 7.38 -43.09 21.84
C LEU A 560 8.76 -43.69 21.53
N LEU A 561 9.65 -43.78 22.53
CA LEU A 561 10.92 -44.50 22.37
C LEU A 561 10.71 -45.99 22.11
N GLU A 562 9.66 -46.60 22.66
CA GLU A 562 9.33 -47.99 22.45
C GLU A 562 8.58 -48.21 21.13
N THR A 563 7.59 -47.37 20.82
CA THR A 563 6.59 -47.62 19.77
C THR A 563 6.85 -46.91 18.45
N CYS A 564 7.66 -45.83 18.41
CA CYS A 564 7.86 -45.01 17.24
C CYS A 564 9.34 -45.01 16.79
N PRO A 565 9.73 -45.79 15.75
CA PRO A 565 11.10 -45.81 15.26
C PRO A 565 11.60 -44.42 14.85
N LEU A 566 10.78 -43.61 14.16
CA LEU A 566 11.14 -42.27 13.74
C LEU A 566 11.53 -41.38 14.95
N TYR A 567 10.75 -41.41 16.03
CA TYR A 567 11.07 -40.64 17.25
C TYR A 567 12.36 -41.12 17.90
N ARG A 568 12.58 -42.44 17.95
CA ARG A 568 13.80 -43.06 18.47
C ARG A 568 15.05 -42.66 17.69
N ASP A 569 14.96 -42.66 16.34
CA ASP A 569 16.07 -42.26 15.48
C ASP A 569 16.40 -40.77 15.68
N MET A 570 15.37 -39.90 15.76
CA MET A 570 15.55 -38.49 16.04
C MET A 570 16.19 -38.24 17.42
N TRP A 571 15.80 -39.02 18.43
CA TRP A 571 16.35 -38.95 19.78
C TRP A 571 17.81 -39.40 19.81
N GLN A 572 18.16 -40.52 19.15
CA GLN A 572 19.53 -40.99 19.04
C GLN A 572 20.45 -40.01 18.30
N ALA A 573 19.98 -39.46 17.21
CA ALA A 573 20.71 -38.43 16.48
C ALA A 573 20.98 -37.17 17.35
N HIS A 574 20.00 -36.80 18.21
CA HIS A 574 20.16 -35.68 19.12
C HIS A 574 21.18 -35.94 20.25
N ILE A 575 21.18 -37.13 20.84
CA ILE A 575 22.17 -37.55 21.86
C ILE A 575 23.56 -37.69 21.24
N GLY A 576 23.68 -38.36 20.11
CA GLY A 576 24.96 -38.56 19.43
C GLY A 576 25.65 -37.25 19.01
N ALA A 577 24.86 -36.20 18.70
CA ALA A 577 25.40 -34.87 18.45
C ALA A 577 25.89 -34.18 19.76
N LYS A 578 25.29 -34.51 20.91
CA LYS A 578 25.69 -33.95 22.21
C LYS A 578 26.98 -34.60 22.78
N ASP A 579 27.19 -35.87 22.49
CA ASP A 579 28.38 -36.62 22.94
C ASP A 579 29.64 -36.29 22.09
N GLN A 580 29.48 -35.57 20.97
CA GLN A 580 30.57 -35.11 20.08
C GLN A 580 30.97 -33.64 20.30
N MET A 581 30.30 -32.89 21.18
CA MET A 581 30.64 -31.55 21.62
C MET A 581 31.30 -31.59 23.02
#